data_7a9b06eaf3bbe89b933ac932466410ec
#
_entry.id   7a9b06eaf3bbe89b933ac932466410ec
#
_cell.length_a   1.000
_cell.length_b   1.000
_cell.length_c   1.000
_cell.angle_alpha   90.00
_cell.angle_beta   90.00
_cell.angle_gamma   90.00
#
_symmetry.space_group_name_H-M   'P 1'
#
loop_
_entity.id
_entity.type
_entity.pdbx_description
1 polymer ?
#
loop_
_entity_poly.entity_id
_entity_poly.type
_entity_poly.pdbx_seq_one_letter_code
_entity_poly.pdbx_strand_id
1 'polypeptide(L)'
;VGILVRVPDASGILTGKVNADTKIDEKDHRSVRKGEWIKASLKKVEELRPIADRNGLSIKELAIKFILSKEGISSVFPTVISEEEIQTFSDMSNGKYLNNSDMKEIDQLYTKWWSENPYELKATQVA
;
A
#
# COMPACT_ATOMS: atom_id res chain seq x y z
N VAL A 1 -8.67 12.90 19.05
CA VAL A 1 -7.44 12.10 18.89
C VAL A 1 -7.06 12.10 17.41
N GLY A 2 -5.79 12.43 17.10
CA GLY A 2 -5.24 12.37 15.74
C GLY A 2 -4.62 11.00 15.46
N ILE A 3 -4.82 10.48 14.25
CA ILE A 3 -4.23 9.22 13.81
C ILE A 3 -3.14 9.51 12.78
N LEU A 4 -1.92 9.03 13.06
CA LEU A 4 -0.78 9.10 12.16
C LEU A 4 -0.50 7.70 11.62
N VAL A 5 -0.58 7.54 10.29
CA VAL A 5 -0.34 6.26 9.61
C VAL A 5 1.09 6.19 9.11
N ARG A 6 1.80 5.12 9.46
CA ARG A 6 3.16 4.83 9.00
C ARG A 6 3.19 3.64 8.04
N VAL A 7 4.28 3.53 7.27
CA VAL A 7 4.51 2.44 6.31
C VAL A 7 3.39 2.31 5.27
N PRO A 8 2.99 3.41 4.61
CA PRO A 8 1.86 3.42 3.69
C PRO A 8 2.09 2.56 2.44
N ASP A 9 3.34 2.20 2.17
CA ASP A 9 3.78 1.45 0.99
C ASP A 9 3.81 -0.08 1.20
N ALA A 10 3.28 -0.57 2.32
CA ALA A 10 3.27 -1.99 2.67
C ALA A 10 4.65 -2.64 2.54
N SER A 11 5.67 -2.05 3.17
CA SER A 11 7.07 -2.51 3.13
C SER A 11 7.65 -2.52 1.70
N GLY A 12 7.26 -1.56 0.89
CA GLY A 12 7.76 -1.32 -0.47
C GLY A 12 6.97 -2.00 -1.59
N ILE A 13 6.00 -2.87 -1.28
CA ILE A 13 5.16 -3.55 -2.28
C ILE A 13 4.38 -2.54 -3.14
N LEU A 14 3.82 -1.51 -2.52
CA LEU A 14 3.02 -0.49 -3.21
C LEU A 14 3.86 0.64 -3.84
N THR A 15 5.19 0.50 -3.87
CA THR A 15 6.04 1.51 -4.53
C THR A 15 6.05 1.41 -6.05
N GLY A 16 5.64 0.26 -6.60
CA GLY A 16 5.78 -0.08 -8.02
C GLY A 16 7.21 -0.51 -8.41
N LYS A 17 8.17 -0.51 -7.47
CA LYS A 17 9.58 -0.88 -7.71
C LYS A 17 9.87 -2.37 -7.46
N VAL A 18 8.97 -3.08 -6.78
CA VAL A 18 9.11 -4.50 -6.46
C VAL A 18 8.45 -5.32 -7.56
N ASN A 19 9.13 -6.36 -8.04
CA ASN A 19 8.65 -7.33 -9.01
C ASN A 19 8.91 -8.77 -8.52
N ALA A 20 8.48 -9.77 -9.29
CA ALA A 20 8.58 -11.18 -8.91
C ALA A 20 10.04 -11.67 -8.73
N ASP A 21 11.00 -11.01 -9.39
CA ASP A 21 12.42 -11.36 -9.36
C ASP A 21 13.21 -10.53 -8.33
N THR A 22 12.53 -9.64 -7.61
CA THR A 22 13.16 -8.80 -6.59
C THR A 22 13.74 -9.68 -5.48
N LYS A 23 15.06 -9.63 -5.33
CA LYS A 23 15.77 -10.30 -4.24
C LYS A 23 15.84 -9.37 -3.04
N ILE A 24 15.44 -9.87 -1.90
CA ILE A 24 15.57 -9.16 -0.63
C ILE A 24 16.89 -9.58 0.01
N ASP A 25 17.74 -8.61 0.35
CA ASP A 25 19.00 -8.84 1.05
C ASP A 25 18.75 -9.53 2.40
N GLU A 26 19.63 -10.45 2.82
CA GLU A 26 19.49 -11.18 4.08
C GLU A 26 19.49 -10.26 5.31
N LYS A 27 20.10 -9.09 5.20
CA LYS A 27 20.14 -8.07 6.26
C LYS A 27 18.90 -7.18 6.28
N ASP A 28 18.05 -7.26 5.25
CA ASP A 28 16.78 -6.51 5.20
C ASP A 28 15.77 -7.17 6.14
N HIS A 29 15.07 -6.36 6.94
CA HIS A 29 14.02 -6.84 7.84
C HIS A 29 12.90 -7.64 7.14
N ARG A 30 12.77 -7.49 5.81
CA ARG A 30 11.81 -8.22 4.98
C ARG A 30 12.30 -9.63 4.60
N SER A 31 13.57 -9.95 4.86
CA SER A 31 14.18 -11.25 4.51
C SER A 31 13.49 -12.45 5.20
N VAL A 32 12.87 -12.20 6.36
CA VAL A 32 12.06 -13.20 7.08
C VAL A 32 10.76 -13.55 6.33
N ARG A 33 10.37 -12.76 5.35
CA ARG A 33 9.19 -13.00 4.52
C ARG A 33 9.60 -13.83 3.31
N LYS A 34 8.98 -14.99 3.16
CA LYS A 34 9.28 -15.91 2.06
C LYS A 34 8.92 -15.30 0.71
N GLY A 35 9.58 -15.73 -0.38
CA GLY A 35 9.34 -15.23 -1.74
C GLY A 35 7.89 -15.34 -2.21
N GLU A 36 7.14 -16.30 -1.68
CA GLU A 36 5.69 -16.41 -1.90
C GLU A 36 4.90 -15.19 -1.44
N TRP A 37 5.35 -14.51 -0.37
CA TRP A 37 4.73 -13.27 0.08
C TRP A 37 4.80 -12.17 -0.99
N ILE A 38 5.94 -11.99 -1.66
CA ILE A 38 6.08 -11.02 -2.75
C ILE A 38 5.10 -11.34 -3.87
N LYS A 39 5.07 -12.60 -4.34
CA LYS A 39 4.18 -13.02 -5.44
C LYS A 39 2.71 -12.81 -5.10
N ALA A 40 2.29 -13.21 -3.91
CA ALA A 40 0.92 -13.02 -3.43
C ALA A 40 0.55 -11.54 -3.31
N SER A 41 1.48 -10.72 -2.81
CA SER A 41 1.26 -9.28 -2.66
C SER A 41 1.19 -8.57 -4.01
N LEU A 42 2.05 -8.92 -4.97
CA LEU A 42 2.02 -8.35 -6.33
C LEU A 42 0.70 -8.68 -7.06
N LYS A 43 0.14 -9.88 -6.85
CA LYS A 43 -1.17 -10.22 -7.40
C LYS A 43 -2.26 -9.24 -6.90
N LYS A 44 -2.23 -8.89 -5.61
CA LYS A 44 -3.15 -7.89 -5.04
C LYS A 44 -2.91 -6.49 -5.62
N VAL A 45 -1.64 -6.12 -5.87
CA VAL A 45 -1.30 -4.86 -6.54
C VAL A 45 -1.92 -4.77 -7.93
N GLU A 46 -1.88 -5.85 -8.71
CA GLU A 46 -2.50 -5.88 -10.04
C GLU A 46 -4.03 -5.68 -9.98
N GLU A 47 -4.69 -6.18 -8.95
CA GLU A 47 -6.12 -5.95 -8.74
C GLU A 47 -6.45 -4.48 -8.35
N LEU A 48 -5.48 -3.74 -7.78
CA LEU A 48 -5.62 -2.30 -7.49
C LEU A 48 -5.33 -1.41 -8.71
N ARG A 49 -4.62 -1.91 -9.70
CA ARG A 49 -4.17 -1.12 -10.86
C ARG A 49 -5.31 -0.42 -11.61
N PRO A 50 -6.46 -1.07 -11.89
CA PRO A 50 -7.57 -0.38 -12.57
C PRO A 50 -8.09 0.83 -11.81
N ILE A 51 -8.04 0.80 -10.47
CA ILE A 51 -8.46 1.93 -9.63
C ILE A 51 -7.44 3.06 -9.73
N ALA A 52 -6.15 2.74 -9.71
CA ALA A 52 -5.09 3.73 -9.89
C ALA A 52 -5.18 4.41 -11.26
N ASP A 53 -5.29 3.62 -12.32
CA ASP A 53 -5.30 4.10 -13.70
C ASP A 53 -6.47 5.05 -13.99
N ARG A 54 -7.69 4.71 -13.55
CA ARG A 54 -8.86 5.60 -13.75
C ARG A 54 -8.80 6.90 -12.95
N ASN A 55 -7.97 6.94 -11.89
CA ASN A 55 -7.72 8.15 -11.12
C ASN A 55 -6.47 8.90 -11.59
N GLY A 56 -5.75 8.41 -12.60
CA GLY A 56 -4.49 8.99 -13.06
C GLY A 56 -3.37 8.94 -12.02
N LEU A 57 -3.38 7.90 -11.17
CA LEU A 57 -2.45 7.72 -10.06
C LEU A 57 -1.53 6.53 -10.30
N SER A 58 -0.30 6.62 -9.82
CA SER A 58 0.53 5.44 -9.58
C SER A 58 -0.03 4.62 -8.40
N ILE A 59 0.41 3.37 -8.26
CA ILE A 59 0.03 2.53 -7.10
C ILE A 59 0.46 3.18 -5.79
N LYS A 60 1.63 3.81 -5.76
CA LYS A 60 2.15 4.53 -4.59
C LYS A 60 1.23 5.70 -4.19
N GLU A 61 0.83 6.48 -5.18
CA GLU A 61 -0.08 7.62 -4.97
C GLU A 61 -1.48 7.13 -4.56
N LEU A 62 -1.98 6.05 -5.17
CA LEU A 62 -3.24 5.43 -4.76
C LEU A 62 -3.21 5.03 -3.28
N ALA A 63 -2.12 4.42 -2.82
CA ALA A 63 -1.98 4.02 -1.42
C ALA A 63 -2.04 5.21 -0.46
N ILE A 64 -1.36 6.31 -0.78
CA ILE A 64 -1.41 7.55 0.01
C ILE A 64 -2.82 8.15 -0.01
N LYS A 65 -3.43 8.27 -1.19
CA LYS A 65 -4.79 8.80 -1.34
C LYS A 65 -5.82 7.97 -0.59
N PHE A 66 -5.73 6.64 -0.66
CA PHE A 66 -6.60 5.74 0.10
C PHE A 66 -6.56 6.02 1.61
N ILE A 67 -5.35 6.13 2.17
CA ILE A 67 -5.18 6.42 3.59
C ILE A 67 -5.76 7.78 3.95
N LEU A 68 -5.42 8.83 3.19
CA LEU A 68 -5.90 10.19 3.43
C LEU A 68 -7.42 10.34 3.21
N SER A 69 -8.05 9.41 2.48
CA SER A 69 -9.50 9.39 2.28
C SER A 69 -10.28 8.74 3.43
N LYS A 70 -9.60 8.10 4.38
CA LYS A 70 -10.25 7.49 5.56
C LYS A 70 -10.52 8.56 6.62
N GLU A 71 -11.76 8.60 7.09
CA GLU A 71 -12.16 9.50 8.20
C GLU A 71 -11.32 9.23 9.46
N GLY A 72 -10.93 10.28 10.14
CA GLY A 72 -10.13 10.21 11.37
C GLY A 72 -8.62 10.13 11.15
N ILE A 73 -8.14 9.94 9.92
CA ILE A 73 -6.71 10.00 9.62
C ILE A 73 -6.25 11.46 9.57
N SER A 74 -5.25 11.80 10.39
CA SER A 74 -4.71 13.16 10.45
C SER A 74 -3.50 13.35 9.55
N SER A 75 -2.66 12.33 9.39
CA SER A 75 -1.46 12.41 8.55
C SER A 75 -0.92 11.02 8.19
N VAL A 76 -0.05 11.00 7.17
CA VAL A 76 0.67 9.80 6.71
C VAL A 76 2.16 10.07 6.80
N PHE A 77 2.92 9.08 7.30
CA PHE A 77 4.37 9.09 7.39
C PHE A 77 4.98 8.13 6.35
N PRO A 78 5.22 8.57 5.11
CA PRO A 78 5.97 7.79 4.14
C PRO A 78 7.47 7.81 4.46
N THR A 79 8.19 6.81 3.98
CA THR A 79 9.64 6.86 3.89
C THR A 79 10.04 7.74 2.71
N VAL A 80 10.85 8.75 2.94
CA VAL A 80 11.33 9.68 1.92
C VAL A 80 12.82 9.42 1.69
N ILE A 81 13.21 9.18 0.46
CA ILE A 81 14.60 8.92 0.05
C ILE A 81 15.11 9.88 -1.04
N SER A 82 14.26 10.77 -1.55
CA SER A 82 14.63 11.78 -2.56
C SER A 82 13.76 13.02 -2.45
N GLU A 83 14.24 14.14 -3.01
CA GLU A 83 13.49 15.40 -3.11
C GLU A 83 12.24 15.24 -3.98
N GLU A 84 12.30 14.42 -5.04
CA GLU A 84 11.15 14.10 -5.89
C GLU A 84 10.03 13.44 -5.11
N GLU A 85 10.36 12.57 -4.17
CA GLU A 85 9.36 11.93 -3.30
C GLU A 85 8.71 12.92 -2.34
N ILE A 86 9.44 13.91 -1.83
CA ILE A 86 8.85 14.99 -1.02
C ILE A 86 7.79 15.73 -1.83
N GLN A 87 8.12 16.10 -3.07
CA GLN A 87 7.16 16.78 -3.94
C GLN A 87 5.93 15.92 -4.22
N THR A 88 6.13 14.65 -4.58
CA THR A 88 5.04 13.68 -4.84
C THR A 88 4.11 13.58 -3.64
N PHE A 89 4.63 13.41 -2.43
CA PHE A 89 3.81 13.29 -1.24
C PHE A 89 3.11 14.59 -0.86
N SER A 90 3.77 15.74 -1.08
CA SER A 90 3.17 17.06 -0.91
C SER A 90 1.96 17.23 -1.85
N ASP A 91 2.12 16.88 -3.12
CA ASP A 91 1.07 16.97 -4.12
C ASP A 91 -0.12 16.06 -3.80
N MET A 92 0.12 14.91 -3.17
CA MET A 92 -0.94 14.02 -2.70
C MET A 92 -1.74 14.58 -1.54
N SER A 93 -1.20 15.54 -0.79
CA SER A 93 -1.87 16.21 0.35
C SER A 93 -2.78 17.39 -0.08
N ASN A 94 -3.24 17.41 -1.31
CA ASN A 94 -3.98 18.52 -1.93
C ASN A 94 -5.49 18.59 -1.58
N GLY A 95 -5.97 17.78 -0.64
CA GLY A 95 -7.37 17.72 -0.23
C GLY A 95 -8.32 17.03 -1.23
N LYS A 96 -7.79 16.52 -2.34
CA LYS A 96 -8.57 15.71 -3.29
C LYS A 96 -8.48 14.25 -2.88
N TYR A 97 -9.57 13.69 -2.42
CA TYR A 97 -9.67 12.30 -1.95
C TYR A 97 -10.21 11.37 -3.03
N LEU A 98 -10.11 10.07 -2.79
CA LEU A 98 -10.78 9.06 -3.62
C LEU A 98 -12.29 9.20 -3.43
N ASN A 99 -13.04 8.93 -4.49
CA ASN A 99 -14.49 8.92 -4.41
C ASN A 99 -15.00 7.69 -3.64
N ASN A 100 -16.25 7.74 -3.20
CA ASN A 100 -16.87 6.67 -2.41
C ASN A 100 -16.93 5.32 -3.15
N SER A 101 -17.06 5.34 -4.48
CA SER A 101 -17.08 4.11 -5.29
C SER A 101 -15.73 3.40 -5.24
N ASP A 102 -14.63 4.15 -5.42
CA ASP A 102 -13.27 3.60 -5.37
C ASP A 102 -12.93 3.10 -3.97
N MET A 103 -13.30 3.86 -2.94
CA MET A 103 -13.11 3.44 -1.55
C MET A 103 -13.82 2.12 -1.26
N LYS A 104 -15.08 2.00 -1.72
CA LYS A 104 -15.88 0.78 -1.55
C LYS A 104 -15.30 -0.41 -2.31
N GLU A 105 -14.80 -0.19 -3.52
CA GLU A 105 -14.15 -1.24 -4.32
C GLU A 105 -12.87 -1.76 -3.65
N ILE A 106 -12.03 -0.87 -3.09
CA ILE A 106 -10.86 -1.27 -2.32
C ILE A 106 -11.25 -2.07 -1.08
N ASP A 107 -12.28 -1.66 -0.36
CA ASP A 107 -12.79 -2.39 0.82
C ASP A 107 -13.34 -3.79 0.43
N GLN A 108 -13.95 -3.92 -0.75
CA GLN A 108 -14.40 -5.21 -1.29
C GLN A 108 -13.21 -6.12 -1.66
N LEU A 109 -12.18 -5.57 -2.32
CA LEU A 109 -10.94 -6.29 -2.61
C LEU A 109 -10.26 -6.76 -1.32
N TYR A 110 -10.18 -5.92 -0.30
CA TYR A 110 -9.64 -6.30 0.99
C TYR A 110 -10.41 -7.46 1.62
N THR A 111 -11.73 -7.40 1.61
CA THR A 111 -12.60 -8.47 2.14
C THR A 111 -12.39 -9.78 1.38
N LYS A 112 -12.28 -9.72 0.05
CA LYS A 112 -11.96 -10.87 -0.80
C LYS A 112 -10.62 -11.49 -0.41
N TRP A 113 -9.55 -10.68 -0.35
CA TRP A 113 -8.21 -11.18 -0.01
C TRP A 113 -8.14 -11.79 1.38
N TRP A 114 -8.88 -11.23 2.33
CA TRP A 114 -8.98 -11.76 3.68
C TRP A 114 -9.64 -13.15 3.72
N SER A 115 -10.68 -13.36 2.92
CA SER A 115 -11.35 -14.66 2.83
C SER A 115 -10.54 -15.71 2.08
N GLU A 116 -9.75 -15.30 1.09
CA GLU A 116 -8.95 -16.20 0.25
C GLU A 116 -7.64 -16.67 0.91
N ASN A 117 -7.10 -15.91 1.85
CA ASN A 117 -5.80 -16.21 2.46
C ASN A 117 -5.78 -16.07 3.99
N PRO A 118 -6.42 -16.99 4.72
CA PRO A 118 -6.43 -16.97 6.19
C PRO A 118 -5.04 -17.16 6.83
N TYR A 119 -4.01 -17.50 6.05
CA TYR A 119 -2.63 -17.72 6.53
C TYR A 119 -1.84 -16.42 6.78
N GLU A 120 -2.21 -15.29 6.17
CA GLU A 120 -1.59 -14.00 6.49
C GLU A 120 -1.81 -13.60 7.96
N LEU A 121 -2.89 -14.02 8.56
CA LEU A 121 -3.18 -13.83 9.99
C LEU A 121 -2.21 -14.58 10.93
N LYS A 122 -1.78 -15.78 10.54
CA LYS A 122 -0.88 -16.59 11.38
C LYS A 122 0.55 -16.03 11.40
N ALA A 123 1.00 -15.40 10.34
CA ALA A 123 2.33 -14.78 10.28
C ALA A 123 2.44 -13.53 11.15
N THR A 124 1.34 -12.83 11.43
CA THR A 124 1.29 -11.63 12.28
C THR A 124 1.09 -11.95 13.77
N GLN A 125 0.69 -13.18 14.09
CA GLN A 125 0.46 -13.61 15.49
C GLN A 125 1.69 -14.26 16.14
N VAL A 126 2.81 -14.37 15.43
CA VAL A 126 4.08 -14.95 15.92
C VAL A 126 5.15 -13.86 16.01
N ALA A 127 4.76 -12.70 16.48
CA ALA A 127 5.71 -11.69 16.91
C ALA A 127 5.60 -11.51 18.41
#